data_5b56d76f39ecaca2f48ea70c6fa60150
#
_entry.id   5b56d76f39ecaca2f48ea70c6fa60150
#
_cell.length_a   1.000
_cell.length_b   1.000
_cell.length_c   1.000
_cell.angle_alpha   90.00
_cell.angle_beta   90.00
_cell.angle_gamma   90.00
#
_symmetry.space_group_name_H-M   'P 1'
#
loop_
_entity.id
_entity.type
_entity.pdbx_description
1 polymer ?
#
loop_
_entity_poly.entity_id
_entity_poly.type
_entity_poly.pdbx_seq_one_letter_code
_entity_poly.pdbx_strand_id
1 'polypeptide(L)'
;MDTTIDFQSLPTPSYVVDETLLRRNLEILKSVKDQTGCKILLAQKAFSMYHFYPLIAEYLDGTTASSVHEAQLGFEEFGKETHVFAPAFKKEEMEALLPIVDHIVFNSPNQVKLYAEMVK
;
A
#
# COMPACT_ATOMS: atom_id res chain seq x y z
N MET A 1 -10.42 16.25 20.94
CA MET A 1 -10.29 15.57 22.24
C MET A 1 -9.04 14.71 22.18
N ASP A 2 -8.06 15.02 23.02
CA ASP A 2 -6.89 14.14 23.21
C ASP A 2 -7.37 12.91 23.98
N THR A 3 -7.72 11.85 23.27
CA THR A 3 -8.00 10.57 23.90
C THR A 3 -6.67 9.95 24.29
N THR A 4 -6.29 10.15 25.54
CA THR A 4 -5.10 9.49 26.09
C THR A 4 -5.35 7.98 26.09
N ILE A 5 -4.56 7.24 25.31
CA ILE A 5 -4.64 5.77 25.26
C ILE A 5 -4.20 5.22 26.61
N ASP A 6 -5.08 4.46 27.27
CA ASP A 6 -4.71 3.72 28.48
C ASP A 6 -3.98 2.42 28.10
N PHE A 7 -2.67 2.51 27.99
CA PHE A 7 -1.83 1.36 27.62
C PHE A 7 -1.88 0.21 28.64
N GLN A 8 -2.29 0.47 29.90
CA GLN A 8 -2.36 -0.56 30.93
C GLN A 8 -3.58 -1.48 30.73
N SER A 9 -4.62 -0.99 30.07
CA SER A 9 -5.83 -1.77 29.78
C SER A 9 -5.73 -2.64 28.54
N LEU A 10 -4.66 -2.48 27.73
CA LEU A 10 -4.53 -3.18 26.46
C LEU A 10 -3.96 -4.60 26.64
N PRO A 11 -4.48 -5.59 25.91
CA PRO A 11 -3.90 -6.93 25.89
C PRO A 11 -2.50 -6.89 25.27
N THR A 12 -1.58 -7.67 25.82
CA THR A 12 -0.21 -7.77 25.33
C THR A 12 0.14 -9.19 24.91
N PRO A 13 0.95 -9.37 23.85
CA PRO A 13 1.52 -8.35 22.96
C PRO A 13 0.50 -7.83 21.95
N SER A 14 0.51 -6.54 21.65
CA SER A 14 -0.37 -5.92 20.64
C SER A 14 0.30 -4.74 19.93
N TYR A 15 -0.08 -4.53 18.66
CA TYR A 15 0.19 -3.28 17.95
C TYR A 15 -0.93 -2.29 18.24
N VAL A 16 -0.57 -1.05 18.54
CA VAL A 16 -1.52 0.01 18.86
C VAL A 16 -1.35 1.14 17.88
N VAL A 17 -2.44 1.55 17.24
CA VAL A 17 -2.47 2.72 16.35
C VAL A 17 -3.37 3.78 16.98
N ASP A 18 -2.82 4.96 17.17
CA ASP A 18 -3.58 6.15 17.53
C ASP A 18 -4.15 6.78 16.27
N GLU A 19 -5.45 6.68 16.09
CA GLU A 19 -6.13 7.20 14.90
C GLU A 19 -5.99 8.72 14.77
N THR A 20 -5.97 9.47 15.87
CA THR A 20 -5.81 10.92 15.85
C THR A 20 -4.45 11.31 15.29
N LEU A 21 -3.40 10.63 15.73
CA LEU A 21 -2.05 10.86 15.20
C LEU A 21 -1.92 10.38 13.75
N LEU A 22 -2.55 9.26 13.40
CA LEU A 22 -2.58 8.77 12.03
C LEU A 22 -3.23 9.80 11.09
N ARG A 23 -4.40 10.33 11.44
CA ARG A 23 -5.10 11.38 10.66
C ARG A 23 -4.22 12.62 10.48
N ARG A 24 -3.60 13.09 11.54
CA ARG A 24 -2.69 14.25 11.47
C ARG A 24 -1.53 14.00 10.50
N ASN A 25 -0.93 12.82 10.51
CA ASN A 25 0.12 12.46 9.57
C ASN A 25 -0.39 12.39 8.12
N LEU A 26 -1.59 11.85 7.92
CA LEU A 26 -2.23 11.78 6.61
C LEU A 26 -2.57 13.17 6.05
N GLU A 27 -2.98 14.11 6.90
CA GLU A 27 -3.20 15.51 6.50
C GLU A 27 -1.91 16.18 6.01
N ILE A 28 -0.77 15.90 6.64
CA ILE A 28 0.54 16.39 6.20
C ILE A 28 0.86 15.82 4.81
N LEU A 29 0.70 14.51 4.61
CA LEU A 29 0.94 13.87 3.31
C LEU A 29 0.00 14.44 2.23
N LYS A 30 -1.26 14.63 2.57
CA LYS A 30 -2.23 15.26 1.67
C LYS A 30 -1.80 16.67 1.26
N SER A 31 -1.30 17.48 2.20
CA SER A 31 -0.83 18.82 1.89
C SER A 31 0.34 18.83 0.90
N VAL A 32 1.23 17.83 0.97
CA VAL A 32 2.31 17.65 -0.01
C VAL A 32 1.75 17.32 -1.39
N LYS A 33 0.78 16.41 -1.46
CA LYS A 33 0.09 16.08 -2.73
C LYS A 33 -0.54 17.31 -3.35
N ASP A 34 -1.29 18.08 -2.55
CA ASP A 34 -2.02 19.26 -3.03
C ASP A 34 -1.06 20.34 -3.56
N GLN A 35 0.13 20.48 -2.96
CA GLN A 35 1.14 21.45 -3.38
C GLN A 35 1.96 21.03 -4.60
N THR A 36 2.17 19.74 -4.79
CA THR A 36 3.10 19.22 -5.80
C THR A 36 2.40 18.54 -6.98
N GLY A 37 1.15 18.12 -6.81
CA GLY A 37 0.43 17.30 -7.77
C GLY A 37 0.93 15.85 -7.85
N CYS A 38 1.82 15.41 -6.95
CA CYS A 38 2.30 14.03 -6.93
C CYS A 38 1.24 13.07 -6.36
N LYS A 39 1.34 11.80 -6.72
CA LYS A 39 0.63 10.71 -6.04
C LYS A 39 1.48 10.18 -4.90
N ILE A 40 0.84 9.80 -3.80
CA ILE A 40 1.49 9.15 -2.66
C ILE A 40 0.81 7.80 -2.43
N LEU A 41 1.61 6.74 -2.33
CA LEU A 41 1.16 5.38 -2.12
C LEU A 41 1.53 4.89 -0.72
N LEU A 42 0.66 4.08 -0.13
CA LEU A 42 0.96 3.36 1.10
C LEU A 42 1.87 2.17 0.82
N ALA A 43 3.07 2.16 1.41
CA ALA A 43 3.95 1.00 1.37
C ALA A 43 3.49 -0.04 2.40
N GLN A 44 2.86 -1.12 1.93
CA GLN A 44 2.24 -2.12 2.82
C GLN A 44 3.25 -2.88 3.67
N LYS A 45 4.49 -3.05 3.21
CA LYS A 45 5.58 -3.62 4.03
C LYS A 45 5.90 -2.80 5.28
N ALA A 46 5.59 -1.49 5.28
CA ALA A 46 5.77 -0.61 6.42
C ALA A 46 4.52 -0.54 7.30
N PHE A 47 3.34 -0.64 6.70
CA PHE A 47 2.07 -0.59 7.40
C PHE A 47 1.01 -1.37 6.63
N SER A 48 0.51 -2.46 7.24
CA SER A 48 -0.51 -3.33 6.63
C SER A 48 -1.69 -3.64 7.57
N MET A 49 -1.94 -2.78 8.55
CA MET A 49 -3.12 -2.86 9.38
C MET A 49 -4.35 -2.41 8.57
N TYR A 50 -4.88 -3.30 7.75
CA TYR A 50 -5.91 -3.02 6.74
C TYR A 50 -7.23 -2.47 7.32
N HIS A 51 -7.47 -2.63 8.62
CA HIS A 51 -8.58 -1.95 9.30
C HIS A 51 -8.59 -0.43 9.04
N PHE A 52 -7.42 0.18 8.90
CA PHE A 52 -7.27 1.61 8.62
C PHE A 52 -7.20 1.97 7.13
N TYR A 53 -7.24 0.99 6.22
CA TYR A 53 -7.15 1.26 4.78
C TYR A 53 -8.27 2.17 4.26
N PRO A 54 -9.54 2.04 4.67
CA PRO A 54 -10.58 3.00 4.27
C PRO A 54 -10.25 4.44 4.66
N LEU A 55 -9.76 4.65 5.88
CA LEU A 55 -9.32 5.97 6.34
C LEU A 55 -8.13 6.50 5.52
N ILE A 56 -7.10 5.68 5.33
CA ILE A 56 -5.89 6.08 4.59
C ILE A 56 -6.22 6.38 3.13
N ALA A 57 -7.16 5.66 2.54
CA ALA A 57 -7.63 5.86 1.18
C ALA A 57 -8.34 7.20 0.95
N GLU A 58 -8.83 7.87 2.00
CA GLU A 58 -9.34 9.24 1.88
C GLU A 58 -8.22 10.25 1.52
N TYR A 59 -6.97 9.93 1.85
CA TYR A 59 -5.82 10.83 1.73
C TYR A 59 -4.82 10.41 0.64
N LEU A 60 -4.56 9.12 0.51
CA LEU A 60 -3.55 8.57 -0.39
C LEU A 60 -4.17 7.99 -1.68
N ASP A 61 -3.33 7.77 -2.69
CA ASP A 61 -3.76 7.43 -4.05
C ASP A 61 -3.80 5.93 -4.32
N GLY A 62 -3.22 5.12 -3.44
CA GLY A 62 -3.16 3.68 -3.61
C GLY A 62 -2.17 3.04 -2.68
N THR A 63 -1.82 1.80 -3.01
CA THR A 63 -0.85 0.98 -2.27
C THR A 63 0.32 0.58 -3.15
N THR A 64 1.46 0.29 -2.53
CA THR A 64 2.56 -0.43 -3.18
C THR A 64 2.85 -1.71 -2.42
N ALA A 65 2.95 -2.80 -3.17
CA ALA A 65 3.13 -4.16 -2.69
C ALA A 65 4.53 -4.68 -3.01
N SER A 66 5.04 -5.58 -2.18
CA SER A 66 6.30 -6.29 -2.38
C SER A 66 6.10 -7.79 -2.66
N SER A 67 4.85 -8.23 -2.76
CA SER A 67 4.47 -9.63 -3.05
C SER A 67 3.07 -9.70 -3.65
N VAL A 68 2.70 -10.85 -4.18
CA VAL A 68 1.33 -11.14 -4.66
C VAL A 68 0.31 -10.95 -3.53
N HIS A 69 0.62 -11.44 -2.32
CA HIS A 69 -0.30 -11.34 -1.18
C HIS A 69 -0.53 -9.89 -0.73
N GLU A 70 0.52 -9.06 -0.71
CA GLU A 70 0.35 -7.64 -0.43
C GLU A 70 -0.44 -6.93 -1.55
N ALA A 71 -0.19 -7.26 -2.82
CA ALA A 71 -0.95 -6.70 -3.94
C ALA A 71 -2.43 -7.03 -3.83
N GLN A 72 -2.76 -8.28 -3.51
CA GLN A 72 -4.14 -8.72 -3.31
C GLN A 72 -4.79 -7.98 -2.13
N LEU A 73 -4.09 -7.85 -1.00
CA LEU A 73 -4.58 -7.09 0.16
C LEU A 73 -4.89 -5.64 -0.22
N GLY A 74 -3.98 -4.97 -0.92
CA GLY A 74 -4.19 -3.58 -1.36
C GLY A 74 -5.36 -3.45 -2.33
N PHE A 75 -5.47 -4.38 -3.28
CA PHE A 75 -6.56 -4.40 -4.25
C PHE A 75 -7.93 -4.60 -3.58
N GLU A 76 -8.04 -5.55 -2.65
CA GLU A 76 -9.30 -5.90 -2.00
C GLU A 76 -9.73 -4.88 -0.94
N GLU A 77 -8.79 -4.37 -0.13
CA GLU A 77 -9.10 -3.61 1.07
C GLU A 77 -8.89 -2.08 0.93
N PHE A 78 -8.03 -1.65 0.00
CA PHE A 78 -7.77 -0.22 -0.21
C PHE A 78 -8.61 0.38 -1.35
N GLY A 79 -8.78 -0.34 -2.45
CA GLY A 79 -9.70 -0.02 -3.53
C GLY A 79 -9.31 1.15 -4.43
N LYS A 80 -8.04 1.53 -4.46
CA LYS A 80 -7.45 2.53 -5.36
C LYS A 80 -6.30 1.91 -6.17
N GLU A 81 -5.35 2.71 -6.66
CA GLU A 81 -4.25 2.18 -7.45
C GLU A 81 -3.44 1.13 -6.67
N THR A 82 -3.19 0.00 -7.31
CA THR A 82 -2.34 -1.08 -6.78
C THR A 82 -1.05 -1.13 -7.58
N HIS A 83 0.07 -0.85 -6.94
CA HIS A 83 1.40 -0.93 -7.50
C HIS A 83 2.14 -2.12 -6.91
N VAL A 84 3.02 -2.76 -7.69
CA VAL A 84 3.85 -3.85 -7.20
C VAL A 84 5.30 -3.70 -7.68
N PHE A 85 6.23 -3.99 -6.78
CA PHE A 85 7.66 -4.14 -7.07
C PHE A 85 8.19 -5.39 -6.37
N ALA A 86 8.94 -6.20 -7.11
CA ALA A 86 9.76 -7.27 -6.53
C ALA A 86 11.07 -7.37 -7.29
N PRO A 87 12.15 -7.91 -6.66
CA PRO A 87 13.43 -8.12 -7.32
C PRO A 87 13.32 -9.03 -8.55
N ALA A 88 12.42 -10.00 -8.52
CA ALA A 88 12.07 -10.87 -9.64
C ALA A 88 10.65 -11.40 -9.45
N PHE A 89 9.99 -11.71 -10.57
CA PHE A 89 8.67 -12.34 -10.58
C PHE A 89 8.76 -13.71 -11.24
N LYS A 90 8.03 -14.67 -10.71
CA LYS A 90 7.74 -15.95 -11.39
C LYS A 90 6.56 -15.76 -12.33
N LYS A 91 6.42 -16.68 -13.29
CA LYS A 91 5.31 -16.62 -14.26
C LYS A 91 3.96 -16.67 -13.58
N GLU A 92 3.79 -17.57 -12.63
CA GLU A 92 2.55 -17.75 -11.86
C GLU A 92 2.20 -16.52 -11.04
N GLU A 93 3.22 -15.81 -10.50
CA GLU A 93 3.03 -14.54 -9.80
C GLU A 93 2.56 -13.44 -10.74
N MET A 94 3.14 -13.37 -11.95
CA MET A 94 2.68 -12.42 -12.97
C MET A 94 1.25 -12.68 -13.40
N GLU A 95 0.87 -13.94 -13.63
CA GLU A 95 -0.49 -14.33 -13.97
C GLU A 95 -1.50 -13.93 -12.88
N ALA A 96 -1.12 -14.02 -11.61
CA ALA A 96 -1.95 -13.61 -10.48
C ALA A 96 -2.02 -12.07 -10.31
N LEU A 97 -0.94 -11.36 -10.63
CA LEU A 97 -0.85 -9.90 -10.46
C LEU A 97 -1.57 -9.11 -11.55
N LEU A 98 -1.47 -9.54 -12.80
CA LEU A 98 -1.99 -8.79 -13.95
C LEU A 98 -3.46 -8.36 -13.83
N PRO A 99 -4.38 -9.17 -13.28
CA PRO A 99 -5.78 -8.75 -13.12
C PRO A 99 -6.02 -7.69 -12.06
N ILE A 100 -5.08 -7.49 -11.13
CA ILE A 100 -5.30 -6.69 -9.91
C ILE A 100 -4.37 -5.50 -9.75
N VAL A 101 -3.34 -5.36 -10.59
CA VAL A 101 -2.36 -4.27 -10.47
C VAL A 101 -2.49 -3.26 -11.60
N ASP A 102 -2.33 -1.99 -11.25
CA ASP A 102 -2.30 -0.89 -12.21
C ASP A 102 -0.87 -0.64 -12.73
N HIS A 103 0.13 -0.88 -11.88
CA HIS A 103 1.54 -0.62 -12.22
C HIS A 103 2.45 -1.71 -11.68
N ILE A 104 3.34 -2.21 -12.55
CA ILE A 104 4.40 -3.16 -12.20
C ILE A 104 5.75 -2.50 -12.40
N VAL A 105 6.59 -2.52 -11.36
CA VAL A 105 7.97 -2.03 -11.43
C VAL A 105 8.90 -3.24 -11.47
N PHE A 106 9.65 -3.34 -12.56
CA PHE A 106 10.63 -4.41 -12.75
C PHE A 106 12.02 -3.97 -12.28
N ASN A 107 12.77 -4.89 -11.67
CA ASN A 107 14.12 -4.64 -11.20
C ASN A 107 15.20 -4.77 -12.28
N SER A 108 14.89 -5.39 -13.42
CA SER A 108 15.87 -5.58 -14.49
C SER A 108 15.25 -5.52 -15.89
N PRO A 109 16.01 -5.08 -16.91
CA PRO A 109 15.56 -5.13 -18.31
C PRO A 109 15.22 -6.54 -18.79
N ASN A 110 15.86 -7.58 -18.25
CA ASN A 110 15.57 -8.96 -18.61
C ASN A 110 14.17 -9.39 -18.15
N GLN A 111 13.75 -8.98 -16.96
CA GLN A 111 12.38 -9.22 -16.47
C GLN A 111 11.35 -8.51 -17.35
N VAL A 112 11.62 -7.26 -17.76
CA VAL A 112 10.75 -6.55 -18.71
C VAL A 112 10.61 -7.30 -20.03
N LYS A 113 11.70 -7.75 -20.61
CA LYS A 113 11.69 -8.51 -21.87
C LYS A 113 10.94 -9.84 -21.75
N LEU A 114 11.11 -10.53 -20.60
CA LEU A 114 10.47 -11.81 -20.34
C LEU A 114 8.94 -11.69 -20.28
N TYR A 115 8.43 -10.60 -19.71
CA TYR A 115 7.00 -10.43 -19.46
C TYR A 115 6.33 -9.37 -20.35
N ALA A 116 7.05 -8.77 -21.30
CA ALA A 116 6.54 -7.69 -22.15
C ALA A 116 5.22 -8.05 -22.88
N GLU A 117 5.08 -9.28 -23.33
CA GLU A 117 3.87 -9.73 -24.03
C GLU A 117 2.68 -9.97 -23.07
N MET A 118 2.95 -10.21 -21.80
CA MET A 118 1.89 -10.41 -20.79
C MET A 118 1.32 -9.10 -20.26
N VAL A 119 2.11 -8.01 -20.28
CA VAL A 119 1.72 -6.69 -19.74
C VAL A 119 1.20 -5.71 -20.79
N LYS A 120 1.05 -6.14 -22.05
CA LYS A 120 0.39 -5.39 -23.11
C LYS A 120 -1.13 -5.53 -22.96
#